data_9f7c301805c848ee0eee1a833147ffc9
#
_entry.id   9f7c301805c848ee0eee1a833147ffc9
#
_cell.length_a   1.000
_cell.length_b   1.000
_cell.length_c   1.000
_cell.angle_alpha   90.00
_cell.angle_beta   90.00
_cell.angle_gamma   90.00
#
_symmetry.space_group_name_H-M   'P 1'
#
loop_
_entity.id
_entity.type
_entity.pdbx_description
1 polymer ?
#
loop_
_entity_poly.entity_id
_entity_poly.type
_entity_poly.pdbx_seq_one_letter_code
_entity_poly.pdbx_strand_id
1 'polypeptide(L)'
;MDFIEKARIMDGARISRALARLASEIVEENHGTNDLYLVGIRRRGVPLAERMADKILDLEGVRPPVGMLDITLYRDDLSTVGAKPVVNSTELPGDIEGQNIVLIDDVLYTGRTIRAALDQLIDFGRPRRVQLAVLIDRGNEHRELPIQADYIGKLVPTKKSEIIKVLLTEFDEDEGVVIVERPAAAAGAG
;
A
#
# COMPACT_ATOMS: atom_id res chain seq x y z
N MET A 1 -23.85 1.23 2.34
CA MET A 1 -23.74 -0.03 3.12
C MET A 1 -22.81 0.25 4.28
N ASP A 2 -23.35 0.28 5.48
CA ASP A 2 -22.57 0.60 6.66
C ASP A 2 -21.83 -0.68 7.10
N PHE A 3 -20.51 -0.61 7.13
CA PHE A 3 -19.67 -1.67 7.66
C PHE A 3 -19.71 -1.62 9.20
N ILE A 4 -19.71 -2.77 9.84
CA ILE A 4 -19.61 -2.87 11.30
C ILE A 4 -18.15 -3.03 11.66
N GLU A 5 -17.61 -2.08 12.46
CA GLU A 5 -16.28 -2.22 13.03
C GLU A 5 -16.27 -3.38 14.04
N LYS A 6 -15.40 -4.36 13.80
CA LYS A 6 -15.24 -5.54 14.64
C LYS A 6 -14.10 -5.38 15.63
N ALA A 7 -12.99 -4.81 15.15
CA ALA A 7 -11.80 -4.61 15.98
C ALA A 7 -10.92 -3.50 15.43
N ARG A 8 -10.33 -2.70 16.31
CA ARG A 8 -9.29 -1.75 15.99
C ARG A 8 -7.91 -2.38 16.20
N ILE A 9 -7.12 -2.47 15.14
CA ILE A 9 -5.82 -3.16 15.12
C ILE A 9 -4.67 -2.21 15.45
N MET A 10 -4.74 -0.98 14.93
CA MET A 10 -3.76 0.08 15.15
C MET A 10 -4.48 1.42 15.31
N ASP A 11 -3.93 2.27 16.17
CA ASP A 11 -4.17 3.71 16.21
C ASP A 11 -3.11 4.48 15.41
N GLY A 12 -3.26 5.78 15.25
CA GLY A 12 -2.31 6.63 14.53
C GLY A 12 -0.89 6.56 15.10
N ALA A 13 -0.75 6.48 16.43
CA ALA A 13 0.57 6.36 17.06
C ALA A 13 1.26 5.03 16.69
N ARG A 14 0.49 3.94 16.58
CA ARG A 14 1.03 2.65 16.13
C ARG A 14 1.37 2.67 14.66
N ILE A 15 0.57 3.33 13.81
CA ILE A 15 0.91 3.54 12.38
C ILE A 15 2.23 4.29 12.27
N SER A 16 2.38 5.42 12.98
CA SER A 16 3.62 6.21 12.95
C SER A 16 4.85 5.40 13.37
N ARG A 17 4.74 4.58 14.43
CA ARG A 17 5.84 3.70 14.87
C ARG A 17 6.15 2.60 13.86
N ALA A 18 5.14 2.01 13.22
CA ALA A 18 5.34 1.01 12.17
C ALA A 18 6.08 1.62 10.97
N LEU A 19 5.68 2.82 10.52
CA LEU A 19 6.34 3.52 9.42
C LEU A 19 7.79 3.89 9.77
N ALA A 20 8.07 4.32 10.99
CA ALA A 20 9.44 4.63 11.43
C ALA A 20 10.34 3.38 11.41
N ARG A 21 9.82 2.24 11.85
CA ARG A 21 10.54 0.96 11.78
C ARG A 21 10.79 0.53 10.33
N LEU A 22 9.75 0.59 9.48
CA LEU A 22 9.89 0.25 8.07
C LEU A 22 10.88 1.16 7.35
N ALA A 23 10.90 2.46 7.65
CA ALA A 23 11.87 3.41 7.11
C ALA A 23 13.31 3.00 7.46
N SER A 24 13.56 2.60 8.73
CA SER A 24 14.87 2.10 9.14
C SER A 24 15.27 0.80 8.42
N GLU A 25 14.35 -0.16 8.31
CA GLU A 25 14.57 -1.43 7.60
C GLU A 25 14.89 -1.20 6.11
N ILE A 26 14.16 -0.28 5.45
CA ILE A 26 14.39 0.09 4.05
C ILE A 26 15.78 0.69 3.86
N VAL A 27 16.18 1.63 4.70
CA VAL A 27 17.49 2.27 4.62
C VAL A 27 18.61 1.26 4.87
N GLU A 28 18.45 0.39 5.86
CA GLU A 28 19.43 -0.66 6.17
C GLU A 28 19.62 -1.62 4.99
N GLU A 29 18.54 -2.17 4.45
CA GLU A 29 18.58 -3.15 3.34
C GLU A 29 19.09 -2.53 2.03
N ASN A 30 18.87 -1.24 1.81
CA ASN A 30 19.33 -0.51 0.62
C ASN A 30 20.69 0.18 0.83
N HIS A 31 21.32 0.00 1.98
CA HIS A 31 22.64 0.59 2.34
C HIS A 31 22.66 2.13 2.23
N GLY A 32 21.58 2.76 2.65
CA GLY A 32 21.39 4.21 2.61
C GLY A 32 20.30 4.64 1.62
N THR A 33 20.36 5.92 1.25
CA THR A 33 19.33 6.56 0.39
C THR A 33 19.77 6.75 -1.06
N ASN A 34 21.01 6.39 -1.40
CA ASN A 34 21.49 6.49 -2.78
C ASN A 34 20.68 5.56 -3.69
N ASP A 35 20.22 6.08 -4.82
CA ASP A 35 19.39 5.35 -5.78
C ASP A 35 18.07 4.82 -5.20
N LEU A 36 17.66 5.25 -4.00
CA LEU A 36 16.40 4.86 -3.36
C LEU A 36 15.26 5.75 -3.84
N TYR A 37 14.17 5.13 -4.29
CA TYR A 37 13.00 5.79 -4.81
C TYR A 37 11.73 5.15 -4.22
N LEU A 38 10.86 5.92 -3.59
CA LEU A 38 9.62 5.43 -3.03
C LEU A 38 8.46 5.66 -4.01
N VAL A 39 7.58 4.68 -4.15
CA VAL A 39 6.42 4.80 -5.04
C VAL A 39 5.16 4.34 -4.32
N GLY A 40 4.28 5.28 -4.02
CA GLY A 40 2.99 5.01 -3.41
C GLY A 40 1.93 4.59 -4.45
N ILE A 41 1.23 3.49 -4.19
CA ILE A 41 0.09 3.07 -5.00
C ILE A 41 -1.13 3.88 -4.57
N ARG A 42 -1.82 4.53 -5.52
CA ARG A 42 -3.05 5.24 -5.23
C ARG A 42 -4.11 4.28 -4.72
N ARG A 43 -4.85 4.62 -3.70
CA ARG A 43 -5.01 5.92 -3.05
C ARG A 43 -4.14 6.07 -1.78
N ARG A 44 -4.19 5.09 -0.86
CA ARG A 44 -3.59 5.19 0.49
C ARG A 44 -2.10 4.91 0.55
N GLY A 45 -1.55 4.23 -0.44
CA GLY A 45 -0.10 4.04 -0.54
C GLY A 45 0.67 5.35 -0.70
N VAL A 46 0.07 6.38 -1.32
CA VAL A 46 0.74 7.68 -1.54
C VAL A 46 1.06 8.40 -0.22
N PRO A 47 0.09 8.71 0.66
CA PRO A 47 0.43 9.36 1.93
C PRO A 47 1.34 8.50 2.82
N LEU A 48 1.23 7.16 2.74
CA LEU A 48 2.17 6.29 3.46
C LEU A 48 3.60 6.43 2.94
N ALA A 49 3.78 6.57 1.60
CA ALA A 49 5.09 6.81 0.98
C ALA A 49 5.66 8.17 1.38
N GLU A 50 4.84 9.22 1.38
CA GLU A 50 5.25 10.56 1.81
C GLU A 50 5.70 10.57 3.28
N ARG A 51 4.89 10.01 4.16
CA ARG A 51 5.23 9.88 5.59
C ARG A 51 6.49 9.06 5.82
N MET A 52 6.72 8.02 5.00
CA MET A 52 7.92 7.20 5.08
C MET A 52 9.15 7.94 4.59
N ALA A 53 9.03 8.73 3.52
CA ALA A 53 10.11 9.60 3.04
C ALA A 53 10.52 10.65 4.09
N ASP A 54 9.56 11.20 4.83
CA ASP A 54 9.83 12.12 5.94
C ASP A 54 10.56 11.41 7.10
N LYS A 55 10.19 10.16 7.42
CA LYS A 55 10.93 9.36 8.42
C LYS A 55 12.36 9.06 7.98
N ILE A 56 12.59 8.80 6.69
CA ILE A 56 13.93 8.60 6.14
C ILE A 56 14.73 9.91 6.19
N LEU A 57 14.10 11.05 5.89
CA LEU A 57 14.74 12.37 6.05
C LEU A 57 15.21 12.59 7.50
N ASP A 58 14.37 12.25 8.48
CA ASP A 58 14.72 12.37 9.91
C ASP A 58 15.90 11.47 10.30
N LEU A 59 16.04 10.29 9.66
CA LEU A 59 17.11 9.32 9.95
C LEU A 59 18.43 9.65 9.24
N GLU A 60 18.37 10.00 7.95
CA GLU A 60 19.52 10.07 7.04
C GLU A 60 19.87 11.50 6.64
N GLY A 61 19.00 12.49 6.93
CA GLY A 61 19.16 13.87 6.47
C GLY A 61 18.91 14.07 4.97
N VAL A 62 18.50 13.02 4.27
CA VAL A 62 18.18 13.04 2.83
C VAL A 62 16.79 12.44 2.61
N ARG A 63 15.92 13.18 1.93
CA ARG A 63 14.59 12.71 1.58
C ARG A 63 14.62 12.01 0.23
N PRO A 64 14.29 10.72 0.14
CA PRO A 64 14.20 10.05 -1.16
C PRO A 64 13.04 10.64 -1.99
N PRO A 65 13.14 10.63 -3.32
CA PRO A 65 12.03 11.04 -4.18
C PRO A 65 10.83 10.11 -3.98
N VAL A 66 9.62 10.68 -4.09
CA VAL A 66 8.36 9.95 -3.96
C VAL A 66 7.57 10.10 -5.24
N GLY A 67 7.20 8.97 -5.83
CA GLY A 67 6.30 8.89 -6.97
C GLY A 67 4.93 8.32 -6.59
N MET A 68 3.97 8.49 -7.50
CA MET A 68 2.59 8.03 -7.37
C MET A 68 2.20 7.18 -8.58
N LEU A 69 1.68 5.96 -8.34
CA LEU A 69 1.12 5.10 -9.37
C LEU A 69 -0.41 5.05 -9.28
N ASP A 70 -1.07 5.32 -10.39
CA ASP A 70 -2.50 5.02 -10.56
C ASP A 70 -2.68 3.74 -11.39
N ILE A 71 -3.01 2.65 -10.73
CA ILE A 71 -3.15 1.33 -11.34
C ILE A 71 -4.53 1.10 -11.99
N THR A 72 -5.38 2.11 -12.07
CA THR A 72 -6.78 1.96 -12.51
C THR A 72 -6.90 1.23 -13.85
N LEU A 73 -6.05 1.54 -14.82
CA LEU A 73 -6.07 0.90 -16.14
C LEU A 73 -5.44 -0.50 -16.20
N TYR A 74 -4.68 -0.89 -15.19
CA TYR A 74 -3.95 -2.17 -15.12
C TYR A 74 -4.66 -3.23 -14.28
N ARG A 75 -5.81 -2.86 -13.67
CA ARG A 75 -6.61 -3.78 -12.86
C ARG A 75 -7.35 -4.78 -13.76
N ASP A 76 -7.33 -6.04 -13.37
CA ASP A 76 -7.99 -7.14 -14.08
C ASP A 76 -9.49 -7.26 -13.77
N ASP A 77 -10.03 -6.45 -12.83
CA ASP A 77 -11.45 -6.42 -12.45
C ASP A 77 -12.27 -5.29 -13.13
N LEU A 78 -11.67 -4.52 -14.05
CA LEU A 78 -12.33 -3.39 -14.73
C LEU A 78 -13.58 -3.79 -15.54
N SER A 79 -13.63 -5.02 -16.02
CA SER A 79 -14.77 -5.52 -16.81
C SER A 79 -16.07 -5.67 -15.99
N THR A 80 -15.97 -5.64 -14.67
CA THR A 80 -17.11 -5.82 -13.75
C THR A 80 -17.64 -4.50 -13.19
N VAL A 81 -16.97 -3.37 -13.47
CA VAL A 81 -17.36 -2.05 -12.97
C VAL A 81 -18.12 -1.31 -14.07
N GLY A 82 -19.42 -1.20 -13.93
CA GLY A 82 -20.34 -0.57 -14.92
C GLY A 82 -20.20 0.95 -15.09
N ALA A 83 -19.27 1.63 -14.39
CA ALA A 83 -18.97 3.05 -14.54
C ALA A 83 -17.59 3.23 -15.19
N LYS A 84 -17.45 4.27 -16.04
CA LYS A 84 -16.12 4.63 -16.59
C LYS A 84 -15.15 4.87 -15.44
N PRO A 85 -14.01 4.18 -15.36
CA PRO A 85 -13.04 4.39 -14.30
C PRO A 85 -12.49 5.82 -14.37
N VAL A 86 -12.41 6.49 -13.23
CA VAL A 86 -11.73 7.78 -13.12
C VAL A 86 -10.24 7.48 -13.02
N VAL A 87 -9.51 7.78 -14.09
CA VAL A 87 -8.05 7.64 -14.15
C VAL A 87 -7.43 8.94 -13.65
N ASN A 88 -6.63 8.85 -12.59
CA ASN A 88 -5.78 9.95 -12.16
C ASN A 88 -4.40 9.82 -12.84
N SER A 89 -3.58 10.86 -12.77
CA SER A 89 -2.25 10.80 -13.34
C SER A 89 -1.30 9.94 -12.50
N THR A 90 -0.50 9.13 -13.17
CA THR A 90 0.74 8.57 -12.59
C THR A 90 1.81 9.65 -12.66
N GLU A 91 2.50 9.88 -11.55
CA GLU A 91 3.54 10.89 -11.44
C GLU A 91 4.80 10.26 -10.84
N LEU A 92 5.82 10.13 -11.67
CA LEU A 92 7.14 9.66 -11.26
C LEU A 92 8.14 10.80 -11.48
N PRO A 93 8.52 11.55 -10.43
CA PRO A 93 9.48 12.64 -10.57
C PRO A 93 10.87 12.08 -10.85
N GLY A 94 11.36 12.26 -12.08
CA GLY A 94 12.65 11.78 -12.53
C GLY A 94 12.62 10.39 -13.17
N ASP A 95 13.81 9.93 -13.53
CA ASP A 95 14.01 8.63 -14.17
C ASP A 95 14.10 7.52 -13.11
N ILE A 96 13.42 6.41 -13.36
CA ILE A 96 13.46 5.21 -12.50
C ILE A 96 14.48 4.18 -12.99
N GLU A 97 15.13 4.44 -14.14
CA GLU A 97 16.13 3.53 -14.71
C GLU A 97 17.28 3.29 -13.72
N GLY A 98 17.55 2.04 -13.40
CA GLY A 98 18.61 1.64 -12.48
C GLY A 98 18.37 1.98 -10.99
N GLN A 99 17.23 2.55 -10.62
CA GLN A 99 16.89 2.88 -9.24
C GLN A 99 16.45 1.66 -8.42
N ASN A 100 16.60 1.73 -7.11
CA ASN A 100 15.98 0.79 -6.17
C ASN A 100 14.59 1.34 -5.79
N ILE A 101 13.56 0.72 -6.31
CA ILE A 101 12.18 1.15 -6.06
C ILE A 101 11.61 0.41 -4.86
N VAL A 102 10.98 1.13 -3.95
CA VAL A 102 10.11 0.55 -2.93
C VAL A 102 8.67 0.94 -3.25
N LEU A 103 7.88 -0.04 -3.71
CA LEU A 103 6.43 0.10 -3.84
C LEU A 103 5.79 0.12 -2.47
N ILE A 104 4.85 1.03 -2.24
CA ILE A 104 4.20 1.21 -0.93
C ILE A 104 2.69 1.13 -1.11
N ASP A 105 2.06 0.25 -0.34
CA ASP A 105 0.59 0.10 -0.30
C ASP A 105 0.11 -0.03 1.15
N ASP A 106 -1.18 0.14 1.36
CA ASP A 106 -1.79 0.04 2.68
C ASP A 106 -2.03 -1.42 3.10
N VAL A 107 -2.60 -2.26 2.21
CA VAL A 107 -2.98 -3.64 2.53
C VAL A 107 -2.59 -4.62 1.43
N LEU A 108 -1.75 -5.59 1.77
CA LEU A 108 -1.49 -6.73 0.89
C LEU A 108 -2.49 -7.85 1.19
N TYR A 109 -3.26 -8.21 0.16
CA TYR A 109 -4.29 -9.26 0.24
C TYR A 109 -4.05 -10.35 -0.80
N THR A 110 -4.62 -10.27 -1.99
CA THR A 110 -4.48 -11.28 -3.05
C THR A 110 -3.18 -11.13 -3.86
N GLY A 111 -2.57 -9.95 -3.87
CA GLY A 111 -1.43 -9.58 -4.70
C GLY A 111 -1.80 -8.92 -6.04
N ARG A 112 -3.09 -8.87 -6.42
CA ARG A 112 -3.51 -8.33 -7.72
C ARG A 112 -3.21 -6.83 -7.89
N THR A 113 -3.36 -6.05 -6.83
CA THR A 113 -2.98 -4.62 -6.81
C THR A 113 -1.48 -4.46 -7.14
N ILE A 114 -0.65 -5.25 -6.48
CA ILE A 114 0.81 -5.18 -6.66
C ILE A 114 1.23 -5.65 -8.04
N ARG A 115 0.60 -6.70 -8.58
CA ARG A 115 0.84 -7.12 -9.96
C ARG A 115 0.53 -5.99 -10.95
N ALA A 116 -0.62 -5.33 -10.80
CA ALA A 116 -0.99 -4.19 -11.66
C ALA A 116 0.03 -3.04 -11.53
N ALA A 117 0.51 -2.77 -10.32
CA ALA A 117 1.54 -1.75 -10.08
C ALA A 117 2.88 -2.10 -10.74
N LEU A 118 3.29 -3.37 -10.70
CA LEU A 118 4.51 -3.85 -11.36
C LEU A 118 4.40 -3.73 -12.88
N ASP A 119 3.27 -4.16 -13.46
CA ASP A 119 3.02 -4.04 -14.91
C ASP A 119 3.14 -2.58 -15.36
N GLN A 120 2.51 -1.66 -14.63
CA GLN A 120 2.58 -0.24 -14.94
C GLN A 120 3.98 0.36 -14.73
N LEU A 121 4.66 0.01 -13.64
CA LEU A 121 5.97 0.55 -13.33
C LEU A 121 7.00 0.24 -14.43
N ILE A 122 6.95 -0.97 -14.98
CA ILE A 122 7.86 -1.43 -16.04
C ILE A 122 7.67 -0.62 -17.33
N ASP A 123 6.49 -0.06 -17.59
CA ASP A 123 6.25 0.81 -18.75
C ASP A 123 7.00 2.15 -18.65
N PHE A 124 7.40 2.57 -17.45
CA PHE A 124 8.14 3.82 -17.20
C PHE A 124 9.66 3.67 -17.21
N GLY A 125 10.19 2.46 -17.17
CA GLY A 125 11.63 2.22 -17.16
C GLY A 125 12.02 0.87 -16.55
N ARG A 126 13.32 0.63 -16.45
CA ARG A 126 13.87 -0.61 -15.90
C ARG A 126 14.59 -0.34 -14.57
N PRO A 127 13.90 -0.40 -13.44
CA PRO A 127 14.55 -0.28 -12.13
C PRO A 127 15.56 -1.42 -11.92
N ARG A 128 16.57 -1.18 -11.10
CA ARG A 128 17.53 -2.21 -10.69
C ARG A 128 16.87 -3.28 -9.83
N ARG A 129 16.01 -2.84 -8.92
CA ARG A 129 15.29 -3.69 -7.98
C ARG A 129 13.92 -3.06 -7.67
N VAL A 130 12.92 -3.91 -7.47
CA VAL A 130 11.62 -3.47 -6.93
C VAL A 130 11.37 -4.26 -5.66
N GLN A 131 11.12 -3.57 -4.57
CA GLN A 131 10.76 -4.10 -3.25
C GLN A 131 9.34 -3.64 -2.91
N LEU A 132 8.70 -4.34 -1.99
CA LEU A 132 7.33 -4.04 -1.56
C LEU A 132 7.27 -3.78 -0.06
N ALA A 133 6.76 -2.62 0.33
CA ALA A 133 6.43 -2.28 1.70
C ALA A 133 4.91 -2.14 1.87
N VAL A 134 4.34 -2.77 2.88
CA VAL A 134 2.90 -2.66 3.18
C VAL A 134 2.68 -2.39 4.66
N LEU A 135 1.69 -1.56 4.97
CA LEU A 135 1.33 -1.32 6.36
C LEU A 135 0.74 -2.58 6.98
N ILE A 136 -0.13 -3.27 6.26
CA ILE A 136 -0.77 -4.51 6.71
C ILE A 136 -0.59 -5.62 5.67
N ASP A 137 -0.13 -6.78 6.11
CA ASP A 137 -0.24 -8.04 5.34
C ASP A 137 -1.32 -8.93 5.98
N ARG A 138 -2.27 -9.39 5.17
CA ARG A 138 -3.34 -10.29 5.62
C ARG A 138 -2.93 -11.77 5.68
N GLY A 139 -1.66 -12.07 5.42
CA GLY A 139 -1.14 -13.43 5.39
C GLY A 139 -1.35 -14.14 4.05
N ASN A 140 -0.87 -15.38 3.97
CA ASN A 140 -0.78 -16.13 2.72
C ASN A 140 -2.04 -16.91 2.36
N GLU A 141 -3.01 -17.07 3.29
CA GLU A 141 -4.21 -17.91 3.04
C GLU A 141 -5.06 -17.42 1.86
N HIS A 142 -5.01 -16.13 1.57
CA HIS A 142 -5.79 -15.52 0.49
C HIS A 142 -4.94 -15.02 -0.66
N ARG A 143 -3.63 -15.31 -0.64
CA ARG A 143 -2.71 -14.91 -1.69
C ARG A 143 -3.03 -15.70 -2.97
N GLU A 144 -3.31 -15.01 -4.06
CA GLU A 144 -3.63 -15.61 -5.36
C GLU A 144 -2.44 -15.59 -6.33
N LEU A 145 -1.45 -14.74 -6.05
CA LEU A 145 -0.25 -14.56 -6.87
C LEU A 145 1.01 -14.76 -6.00
N PRO A 146 2.16 -15.15 -6.56
CA PRO A 146 3.40 -15.36 -5.81
C PRO A 146 4.08 -14.03 -5.45
N ILE A 147 3.35 -13.18 -4.76
CA ILE A 147 3.77 -11.84 -4.32
C ILE A 147 3.86 -11.83 -2.80
N GLN A 148 5.00 -11.40 -2.28
CA GLN A 148 5.26 -11.21 -0.86
C GLN A 148 5.82 -9.82 -0.63
N ALA A 149 5.54 -9.24 0.55
CA ALA A 149 6.15 -7.99 0.94
C ALA A 149 7.53 -8.23 1.56
N ASP A 150 8.49 -7.36 1.19
CA ASP A 150 9.82 -7.31 1.81
C ASP A 150 9.74 -6.67 3.20
N TYR A 151 8.85 -5.69 3.35
CA TYR A 151 8.68 -4.92 4.59
C TYR A 151 7.21 -4.92 5.01
N ILE A 152 6.93 -5.36 6.22
CA ILE A 152 5.57 -5.53 6.74
C ILE A 152 5.40 -4.73 8.03
N GLY A 153 4.48 -3.77 8.04
CA GLY A 153 4.12 -3.02 9.24
C GLY A 153 3.50 -3.93 10.30
N LYS A 154 2.49 -4.70 9.93
CA LYS A 154 1.88 -5.70 10.78
C LYS A 154 1.25 -6.84 9.97
N LEU A 155 1.50 -8.08 10.39
CA LEU A 155 0.79 -9.25 9.90
C LEU A 155 -0.54 -9.37 10.65
N VAL A 156 -1.65 -9.43 9.92
CA VAL A 156 -3.02 -9.51 10.46
C VAL A 156 -3.81 -10.55 9.66
N PRO A 157 -3.69 -11.84 9.99
CA PRO A 157 -4.50 -12.87 9.36
C PRO A 157 -6.00 -12.59 9.59
N THR A 158 -6.79 -12.69 8.52
CA THR A 158 -8.22 -12.39 8.55
C THR A 158 -9.01 -13.44 7.80
N LYS A 159 -10.30 -13.55 8.12
CA LYS A 159 -11.23 -14.38 7.36
C LYS A 159 -11.53 -13.72 6.01
N LYS A 160 -12.02 -14.52 5.05
CA LYS A 160 -12.42 -14.03 3.72
C LYS A 160 -13.57 -13.00 3.79
N SER A 161 -14.45 -13.13 4.78
CA SER A 161 -15.57 -12.19 5.02
C SER A 161 -15.13 -10.87 5.64
N GLU A 162 -13.96 -10.83 6.26
CA GLU A 162 -13.43 -9.65 6.93
C GLU A 162 -12.69 -8.74 5.94
N ILE A 163 -12.79 -7.45 6.17
CA ILE A 163 -12.12 -6.42 5.37
C ILE A 163 -11.25 -5.60 6.32
N ILE A 164 -10.01 -5.35 5.94
CA ILE A 164 -9.17 -4.37 6.62
C ILE A 164 -9.40 -3.01 5.97
N LYS A 165 -9.67 -2.00 6.79
CA LYS A 165 -9.68 -0.59 6.39
C LYS A 165 -8.54 0.13 7.09
N VAL A 166 -7.71 0.80 6.30
CA VAL A 166 -6.71 1.74 6.78
C VAL A 166 -7.31 3.13 6.67
N LEU A 167 -7.44 3.82 7.79
CA LEU A 167 -7.94 5.17 7.89
C LEU A 167 -6.75 6.11 8.05
N LEU A 168 -6.68 7.13 7.22
CA LEU A 168 -5.60 8.12 7.21
C LEU A 168 -6.20 9.52 7.18
N THR A 169 -5.64 10.42 7.97
CA THR A 169 -6.14 11.81 8.12
C THR A 169 -6.17 12.60 6.81
N GLU A 170 -5.46 12.15 5.77
CA GLU A 170 -5.51 12.74 4.43
C GLU A 170 -6.83 12.45 3.69
N PHE A 171 -7.59 11.46 4.14
CA PHE A 171 -8.84 11.02 3.50
C PHE A 171 -9.99 10.76 4.45
N ASP A 172 -9.69 10.55 5.73
CA ASP A 172 -10.63 10.08 6.73
C ASP A 172 -10.62 11.03 7.94
N GLU A 173 -11.71 11.12 8.69
CA GLU A 173 -11.79 11.93 9.92
C GLU A 173 -11.04 11.29 11.10
N ASP A 174 -10.68 10.01 10.98
CA ASP A 174 -10.01 9.21 12.00
C ASP A 174 -8.71 8.61 11.44
N GLU A 175 -7.81 8.19 12.30
CA GLU A 175 -6.57 7.52 11.93
C GLU A 175 -6.42 6.19 12.64
N GLY A 176 -6.28 5.13 11.84
CA GLY A 176 -6.15 3.79 12.41
C GLY A 176 -6.26 2.68 11.38
N VAL A 177 -6.16 1.46 11.88
CA VAL A 177 -6.43 0.25 11.10
C VAL A 177 -7.52 -0.53 11.81
N VAL A 178 -8.60 -0.83 11.10
CA VAL A 178 -9.77 -1.53 11.63
C VAL A 178 -10.11 -2.76 10.79
N ILE A 179 -10.60 -3.81 11.46
CA ILE A 179 -11.27 -4.93 10.80
C ILE A 179 -12.76 -4.61 10.79
N VAL A 180 -13.38 -4.72 9.63
CA VAL A 180 -14.82 -4.54 9.44
C VAL A 180 -15.42 -5.77 8.77
N GLU A 181 -16.68 -6.02 9.05
CA GLU A 181 -17.49 -7.03 8.35
C GLU A 181 -18.65 -6.36 7.62
N ARG A 182 -19.07 -6.96 6.51
CA ARG A 182 -20.36 -6.59 5.91
C ARG A 182 -21.46 -7.03 6.86
N PRO A 183 -22.49 -6.20 7.10
CA PRO A 183 -23.69 -6.68 7.80
C PRO A 183 -24.17 -7.95 7.09
N ALA A 184 -24.51 -8.98 7.86
CA ALA A 184 -25.20 -10.14 7.29
C ALA A 184 -26.41 -9.61 6.54
N ALA A 185 -26.54 -9.93 5.24
CA ALA A 185 -27.77 -9.65 4.52
C ALA A 185 -28.89 -10.28 5.35
N ALA A 186 -29.87 -9.47 5.77
CA ALA A 186 -31.02 -9.98 6.49
C ALA A 186 -31.57 -11.15 5.67
N ALA A 187 -31.47 -12.37 6.23
CA ALA A 187 -31.99 -13.57 5.61
C ALA A 187 -33.47 -13.22 5.29
N GLY A 188 -33.77 -13.17 4.00
CA GLY A 188 -35.10 -12.76 3.56
C GLY A 188 -36.15 -13.57 4.31
N ALA A 189 -37.03 -12.87 4.99
CA ALA A 189 -38.31 -13.40 5.37
C ALA A 189 -39.01 -13.71 4.05
N GLY A 190 -39.04 -14.98 3.68
CA GLY A 190 -39.80 -15.51 2.57
C GLY A 190 -41.13 -15.97 3.03
#